data_67d4697fe2cf969dccd593212da86375
#
_entry.id   67d4697fe2cf969dccd593212da86375
#
_cell.length_a   1.000
_cell.length_b   1.000
_cell.length_c   1.000
_cell.angle_alpha   90.00
_cell.angle_beta   90.00
_cell.angle_gamma   90.00
#
_symmetry.space_group_name_H-M   'P 1'
#
loop_
_entity.id
_entity.type
_entity.pdbx_description
1 polymer ?
#
loop_
_entity_poly.entity_id
_entity_poly.type
_entity_poly.pdbx_seq_one_letter_code
_entity_poly.pdbx_strand_id
1 'polypeptide(L)'
;MCGTVGMFVGCSALSYCPRRLLQAPSADPEAPDGPEGDAAGEDAPAAHAGDGSGAAHAGDGSGAAEDTGPGPYRSPFRSWYERSSVRSAPRRLLDAGDVDGTAPWLFPPDLVPVTRHPLVRDLPGRQFEDVLIQHLYRYLDFTAKLEYLVVNRTVLGIAHGSVGVPVPEEMRLDAYKMYCDEAYHALFSADLAAQVHRVTGTPARLPEEPFFLRRLTGLLAGLPAADRPLAELLFVIVSETLISASLAEVPQRGSVAPAVTGTIRDHAVDEGRHHAYFAHFLQRLWARLGPAERRTAGTLVPSLMDAFLRPDLDALREELAGYDLKRDEVEQIVAEVYTPEVLSEHARATSQQTRRYFRELGAFETGAAQDELAAYGLLD
;
A
#
# COMPACT_ATOMS: atom_id res chain seq x y z
N MET A 1 10.11 -28.09 -10.54
CA MET A 1 8.72 -28.00 -10.05
C MET A 1 8.63 -26.64 -9.39
N CYS A 2 7.99 -25.69 -10.05
CA CYS A 2 7.84 -24.32 -9.51
C CYS A 2 6.72 -24.38 -8.47
N GLY A 3 7.07 -24.32 -7.18
CA GLY A 3 6.09 -24.29 -6.10
C GLY A 3 5.50 -22.89 -6.03
N THR A 4 4.22 -22.77 -6.34
CA THR A 4 3.44 -21.54 -6.17
C THR A 4 3.35 -21.25 -4.67
N VAL A 5 4.00 -20.19 -4.24
CA VAL A 5 3.93 -19.71 -2.85
C VAL A 5 2.63 -18.92 -2.73
N GLY A 6 1.71 -19.40 -1.92
CA GLY A 6 0.41 -18.74 -1.69
C GLY A 6 0.56 -17.39 -0.98
N MET A 7 -0.38 -16.51 -1.25
CA MET A 7 -0.44 -15.14 -0.75
C MET A 7 -0.69 -15.10 0.76
N PHE A 8 0.25 -14.54 1.52
CA PHE A 8 0.09 -14.26 2.94
C PHE A 8 -0.48 -12.83 3.11
N VAL A 9 -1.79 -12.73 3.19
CA VAL A 9 -2.41 -11.46 3.57
C VAL A 9 -2.72 -11.53 5.06
N GLY A 10 -1.92 -10.86 5.86
CA GLY A 10 -2.19 -10.68 7.28
C GLY A 10 -3.07 -9.45 7.49
N CYS A 11 -4.21 -9.59 8.09
CA CYS A 11 -5.18 -8.51 8.29
C CYS A 11 -5.76 -8.49 9.68
N SER A 12 -5.95 -7.30 10.19
CA SER A 12 -6.69 -7.02 11.42
C SER A 12 -7.30 -5.62 11.42
N ALA A 13 -8.46 -5.46 11.97
CA ALA A 13 -9.27 -4.24 11.92
C ALA A 13 -9.23 -3.39 13.18
N LEU A 14 -9.42 -2.09 13.04
CA LEU A 14 -9.51 -1.09 14.10
C LEU A 14 -10.91 -0.53 14.30
N SER A 15 -11.23 -0.23 15.56
CA SER A 15 -12.07 0.90 15.95
C SER A 15 -11.18 2.12 16.23
N TYR A 16 -10.86 2.91 15.22
CA TYR A 16 -10.21 4.19 15.42
C TYR A 16 -11.27 5.26 15.67
N CYS A 17 -11.33 5.76 16.89
CA CYS A 17 -12.18 6.90 17.25
C CYS A 17 -11.54 8.20 16.71
N PRO A 18 -12.16 8.93 15.75
CA PRO A 18 -11.55 10.07 15.08
C PRO A 18 -11.45 11.35 15.94
N ARG A 19 -11.66 11.27 17.27
CA ARG A 19 -11.77 12.45 18.14
C ARG A 19 -10.45 13.20 18.43
N ARG A 20 -9.27 12.77 17.95
CA ARG A 20 -8.00 13.45 18.20
C ARG A 20 -7.30 14.09 17.01
N LEU A 21 -7.87 14.03 15.81
CA LEU A 21 -7.23 14.63 14.62
C LEU A 21 -7.90 15.90 14.08
N LEU A 22 -8.95 16.43 14.75
CA LEU A 22 -9.63 17.66 14.36
C LEU A 22 -9.75 18.62 15.55
N GLN A 23 -8.65 18.93 16.22
CA GLN A 23 -8.56 20.15 17.01
C GLN A 23 -7.70 21.15 16.22
N ALA A 24 -8.34 21.93 15.37
CA ALA A 24 -7.81 23.21 14.96
C ALA A 24 -7.72 24.12 16.21
N PRO A 25 -6.68 24.96 16.33
CA PRO A 25 -6.63 25.92 17.42
C PRO A 25 -7.84 26.85 17.31
N SER A 26 -8.54 27.01 18.44
CA SER A 26 -9.65 27.95 18.61
C SER A 26 -9.15 29.37 18.33
N ALA A 27 -9.73 30.01 17.32
CA ALA A 27 -9.63 31.43 17.14
C ALA A 27 -10.50 32.14 18.20
N ASP A 28 -9.91 33.01 19.00
CA ASP A 28 -10.64 33.93 19.86
C ASP A 28 -11.42 34.94 19.01
N PRO A 29 -12.64 35.33 19.41
CA PRO A 29 -13.44 36.34 18.74
C PRO A 29 -13.27 37.69 19.44
N GLU A 30 -12.78 38.69 18.74
CA GLU A 30 -13.21 40.10 19.01
C GLU A 30 -12.89 41.00 17.82
N ALA A 31 -13.96 41.46 17.18
CA ALA A 31 -13.95 42.58 16.23
C ALA A 31 -14.15 43.91 16.98
N PRO A 32 -13.88 45.07 16.39
CA PRO A 32 -15.04 45.88 16.03
C PRO A 32 -14.98 46.59 14.64
N ASP A 33 -16.17 46.99 14.28
CA ASP A 33 -16.68 47.65 13.10
C ASP A 33 -15.94 48.82 12.45
N GLY A 34 -16.02 48.86 11.10
CA GLY A 34 -16.44 49.91 10.18
C GLY A 34 -15.38 50.93 9.69
N PRO A 35 -15.64 51.76 8.67
CA PRO A 35 -16.73 51.67 7.68
C PRO A 35 -16.28 51.71 6.19
N GLU A 36 -17.28 51.70 5.33
CA GLU A 36 -17.32 51.77 3.88
C GLU A 36 -16.57 52.93 3.19
N GLY A 37 -16.10 52.71 1.97
CA GLY A 37 -15.61 53.79 1.10
C GLY A 37 -15.42 53.30 -0.35
N ASP A 38 -16.31 53.79 -1.21
CA ASP A 38 -16.42 53.63 -2.66
C ASP A 38 -15.19 54.08 -3.47
N ALA A 39 -15.12 53.57 -4.66
CA ALA A 39 -14.92 54.20 -5.98
C ALA A 39 -13.80 53.67 -6.88
N ALA A 40 -14.22 53.06 -7.94
CA ALA A 40 -13.97 53.24 -9.38
C ALA A 40 -12.59 53.77 -9.90
N GLY A 41 -12.17 53.17 -11.02
CA GLY A 41 -11.35 53.85 -12.05
C GLY A 41 -10.26 52.96 -12.67
N GLU A 42 -10.56 52.38 -13.78
CA GLU A 42 -9.99 52.48 -15.13
C GLU A 42 -8.47 52.69 -15.29
N ASP A 43 -7.92 51.92 -16.18
CA ASP A 43 -7.08 52.14 -17.37
C ASP A 43 -5.77 51.31 -17.41
N ALA A 44 -5.67 50.50 -18.49
CA ALA A 44 -4.41 50.10 -19.08
C ALA A 44 -3.92 51.22 -20.05
N PRO A 45 -2.64 51.39 -20.42
CA PRO A 45 -2.15 50.62 -21.57
C PRO A 45 -0.61 50.30 -21.69
N ALA A 46 -0.34 49.36 -22.57
CA ALA A 46 0.72 49.28 -23.62
C ALA A 46 2.23 49.40 -23.30
N ALA A 47 2.89 48.31 -23.68
CA ALA A 47 4.13 48.14 -24.45
C ALA A 47 5.28 49.13 -24.42
N HIS A 48 6.50 48.62 -24.20
CA HIS A 48 7.67 49.01 -25.03
C HIS A 48 8.73 47.92 -25.08
N ALA A 49 9.18 47.63 -26.28
CA ALA A 49 10.33 46.83 -26.63
C ALA A 49 11.64 47.62 -26.44
N GLY A 50 12.73 46.95 -26.13
CA GLY A 50 14.07 47.56 -26.09
C GLY A 50 15.15 46.50 -26.23
N ASP A 51 15.80 46.57 -27.37
CA ASP A 51 16.92 45.84 -27.89
C ASP A 51 18.25 46.20 -27.20
N GLY A 52 19.25 45.28 -27.21
CA GLY A 52 20.61 45.73 -27.06
C GLY A 52 21.66 44.88 -26.35
N SER A 53 22.35 44.07 -27.16
CA SER A 53 23.81 43.79 -27.19
C SER A 53 24.57 43.27 -25.94
N GLY A 54 25.06 42.07 -26.00
CA GLY A 54 26.41 41.60 -26.06
C GLY A 54 27.48 42.00 -25.03
N ALA A 55 27.93 41.01 -24.27
CA ALA A 55 29.34 40.93 -23.85
C ALA A 55 29.68 39.45 -23.45
N ALA A 56 30.64 38.91 -24.18
CA ALA A 56 31.30 37.65 -23.88
C ALA A 56 32.22 37.81 -22.65
N HIS A 57 32.13 36.90 -21.70
CA HIS A 57 33.23 36.64 -20.75
C HIS A 57 33.60 35.17 -20.75
N ALA A 58 34.90 34.97 -20.88
CA ALA A 58 35.59 33.71 -20.98
C ALA A 58 35.57 32.93 -19.67
N GLY A 59 35.70 31.62 -19.85
CA GLY A 59 35.64 30.53 -18.92
C GLY A 59 36.43 30.61 -17.62
N ASP A 60 35.86 29.95 -16.66
CA ASP A 60 36.60 29.29 -15.59
C ASP A 60 36.07 27.87 -15.45
N GLY A 61 36.96 26.92 -15.71
CA GLY A 61 36.67 25.49 -15.69
C GLY A 61 36.67 24.98 -14.25
N SER A 62 35.53 25.09 -13.55
CA SER A 62 35.26 24.28 -12.37
C SER A 62 34.48 23.07 -12.83
N GLY A 63 35.07 21.87 -12.69
CA GLY A 63 34.42 20.61 -12.98
C GLY A 63 33.12 20.50 -12.19
N ALA A 64 32.03 20.82 -12.83
CA ALA A 64 30.71 20.52 -12.31
C ALA A 64 30.61 19.00 -12.23
N ALA A 65 30.47 18.47 -11.02
CA ALA A 65 29.99 17.10 -10.84
C ALA A 65 28.69 16.99 -11.66
N GLU A 66 28.67 16.03 -12.58
CA GLU A 66 27.47 15.74 -13.36
C GLU A 66 26.29 15.58 -12.39
N ASP A 67 25.28 16.39 -12.54
CA ASP A 67 24.01 16.31 -11.84
C ASP A 67 23.35 14.97 -12.20
N THR A 68 23.63 13.95 -11.41
CA THR A 68 23.02 12.62 -11.51
C THR A 68 21.60 12.62 -10.92
N GLY A 69 20.91 13.74 -10.97
CA GLY A 69 19.51 13.85 -10.56
C GLY A 69 18.62 12.87 -11.30
N PRO A 70 17.46 12.50 -10.70
CA PRO A 70 16.54 11.58 -11.34
C PRO A 70 16.10 12.16 -12.68
N GLY A 71 16.13 11.32 -13.73
CA GLY A 71 15.76 11.70 -15.10
C GLY A 71 14.33 12.29 -15.19
N PRO A 72 13.92 12.79 -16.38
CA PRO A 72 12.61 13.41 -16.55
C PRO A 72 11.50 12.43 -16.16
N TYR A 73 10.52 12.91 -15.40
CA TYR A 73 9.35 12.12 -15.03
C TYR A 73 8.53 11.80 -16.26
N ARG A 74 8.13 10.55 -16.39
CA ARG A 74 7.18 10.08 -17.41
C ARG A 74 5.98 9.47 -16.69
N SER A 75 4.84 10.15 -16.76
CA SER A 75 3.62 9.75 -16.09
C SER A 75 3.19 8.32 -16.46
N PRO A 76 2.98 7.42 -15.51
CA PRO A 76 2.31 6.15 -15.72
C PRO A 76 0.79 6.30 -15.87
N PHE A 77 0.22 7.49 -15.57
CA PHE A 77 -1.22 7.78 -15.57
C PHE A 77 -1.74 8.41 -16.87
N ARG A 78 -1.02 8.26 -18.00
CA ARG A 78 -1.41 8.89 -19.28
C ARG A 78 -2.79 8.46 -19.77
N SER A 79 -3.18 7.20 -19.54
CA SER A 79 -4.49 6.65 -19.91
C SER A 79 -5.45 6.55 -18.72
N TRP A 80 -5.21 7.29 -17.63
CA TRP A 80 -6.01 7.19 -16.40
C TRP A 80 -7.48 7.54 -16.62
N TYR A 81 -7.75 8.60 -17.39
CA TYR A 81 -9.11 9.06 -17.66
C TYR A 81 -9.96 8.03 -18.41
N GLU A 82 -9.33 7.14 -19.17
CA GLU A 82 -9.98 6.12 -19.99
C GLU A 82 -9.98 4.74 -19.33
N ARG A 83 -8.99 4.44 -18.44
CA ARG A 83 -8.69 3.07 -18.02
C ARG A 83 -8.66 2.83 -16.53
N SER A 84 -8.69 3.86 -15.68
CA SER A 84 -8.73 3.60 -14.24
C SER A 84 -10.05 2.96 -13.83
N SER A 85 -10.02 2.09 -12.83
CA SER A 85 -11.20 1.35 -12.38
C SER A 85 -12.29 2.29 -11.87
N VAL A 86 -11.93 3.36 -11.16
CA VAL A 86 -12.87 4.38 -10.67
C VAL A 86 -13.63 5.09 -11.80
N ARG A 87 -13.07 5.09 -13.02
CA ARG A 87 -13.67 5.77 -14.19
C ARG A 87 -14.41 4.82 -15.11
N SER A 88 -13.94 3.59 -15.27
CA SER A 88 -14.34 2.70 -16.35
C SER A 88 -14.89 1.35 -15.89
N ALA A 89 -14.57 0.88 -14.68
CA ALA A 89 -15.04 -0.42 -14.21
C ALA A 89 -16.49 -0.32 -13.68
N PRO A 90 -17.37 -1.28 -14.05
CA PRO A 90 -18.68 -1.37 -13.44
C PRO A 90 -18.56 -1.87 -12.00
N ARG A 91 -19.52 -1.49 -11.14
CA ARG A 91 -19.65 -2.11 -9.82
C ARG A 91 -19.79 -3.62 -9.95
N ARG A 92 -18.94 -4.37 -9.28
CA ARG A 92 -18.99 -5.84 -9.26
C ARG A 92 -20.06 -6.29 -8.27
N LEU A 93 -21.00 -7.11 -8.75
CA LEU A 93 -22.12 -7.61 -7.94
C LEU A 93 -21.93 -9.12 -7.71
N LEU A 94 -22.05 -9.53 -6.44
CA LEU A 94 -22.04 -10.92 -6.02
C LEU A 94 -23.49 -11.41 -5.93
N ASP A 95 -23.81 -12.42 -6.73
CA ASP A 95 -25.13 -13.01 -6.77
C ASP A 95 -25.24 -14.24 -5.84
N ALA A 96 -26.45 -14.58 -5.40
CA ALA A 96 -26.68 -15.76 -4.57
C ALA A 96 -26.28 -17.07 -5.29
N GLY A 97 -26.42 -17.12 -6.62
CA GLY A 97 -25.97 -18.24 -7.43
C GLY A 97 -24.46 -18.47 -7.43
N ASP A 98 -23.70 -17.45 -7.08
CA ASP A 98 -22.22 -17.57 -6.94
C ASP A 98 -21.79 -18.35 -5.68
N VAL A 99 -22.75 -18.74 -4.81
CA VAL A 99 -22.48 -19.43 -3.52
C VAL A 99 -23.40 -20.61 -3.24
N ASP A 100 -24.17 -21.09 -4.21
CA ASP A 100 -25.17 -22.14 -4.04
C ASP A 100 -24.66 -23.60 -4.10
N GLY A 101 -23.36 -23.80 -3.99
CA GLY A 101 -22.71 -25.11 -3.95
C GLY A 101 -22.37 -25.73 -5.32
N THR A 102 -22.86 -25.16 -6.43
CA THR A 102 -22.43 -25.47 -7.80
C THR A 102 -21.48 -24.40 -8.34
N ALA A 103 -21.38 -23.30 -7.64
CA ALA A 103 -20.60 -22.12 -7.98
C ALA A 103 -19.13 -22.21 -7.56
N PRO A 104 -18.26 -21.42 -8.18
CA PRO A 104 -16.87 -21.31 -7.78
C PRO A 104 -16.72 -20.80 -6.32
N TRP A 105 -15.55 -21.02 -5.75
CA TRP A 105 -15.20 -20.53 -4.42
C TRP A 105 -15.25 -18.99 -4.35
N LEU A 106 -15.51 -18.45 -3.16
CA LEU A 106 -15.35 -17.01 -2.92
C LEU A 106 -13.88 -16.60 -2.82
N PHE A 107 -12.99 -17.52 -2.45
CA PHE A 107 -11.54 -17.32 -2.51
C PHE A 107 -10.85 -18.62 -2.91
N PRO A 108 -9.72 -18.57 -3.69
CA PRO A 108 -9.09 -19.80 -4.18
C PRO A 108 -8.45 -20.57 -3.03
N PRO A 109 -8.81 -21.85 -2.80
CA PRO A 109 -8.23 -22.63 -1.71
C PRO A 109 -6.71 -22.76 -1.78
N ASP A 110 -6.16 -22.91 -2.98
CA ASP A 110 -4.71 -23.07 -3.21
C ASP A 110 -3.89 -21.81 -2.87
N LEU A 111 -4.53 -20.67 -2.69
CA LEU A 111 -3.93 -19.42 -2.25
C LEU A 111 -4.07 -19.18 -0.73
N VAL A 112 -4.80 -20.03 -0.01
CA VAL A 112 -4.93 -19.99 1.45
C VAL A 112 -4.00 -21.05 2.05
N PRO A 113 -2.86 -20.67 2.65
CA PRO A 113 -1.82 -21.64 3.03
C PRO A 113 -2.32 -22.78 3.93
N VAL A 114 -3.17 -22.47 4.90
CA VAL A 114 -3.69 -23.47 5.87
C VAL A 114 -4.57 -24.55 5.24
N THR A 115 -5.19 -24.31 4.08
CA THR A 115 -6.04 -25.31 3.41
C THR A 115 -5.25 -26.49 2.85
N ARG A 116 -3.92 -26.36 2.76
CA ARG A 116 -3.01 -27.46 2.36
C ARG A 116 -2.80 -28.46 3.48
N HIS A 117 -3.02 -28.04 4.72
CA HIS A 117 -2.86 -28.90 5.89
C HIS A 117 -4.04 -29.89 5.98
N PRO A 118 -3.79 -31.20 6.23
CA PRO A 118 -4.86 -32.21 6.28
C PRO A 118 -5.98 -31.86 7.26
N LEU A 119 -5.66 -31.42 8.48
CA LEU A 119 -6.66 -31.07 9.47
C LEU A 119 -7.63 -29.95 9.03
N VAL A 120 -7.17 -29.01 8.22
CA VAL A 120 -8.04 -27.93 7.67
C VAL A 120 -8.82 -28.46 6.48
N ARG A 121 -8.17 -29.23 5.60
CA ARG A 121 -8.81 -29.79 4.42
C ARG A 121 -9.94 -30.75 4.78
N ASP A 122 -9.79 -31.48 5.89
CA ASP A 122 -10.73 -32.50 6.34
C ASP A 122 -11.83 -31.91 7.27
N LEU A 123 -11.87 -30.58 7.49
CA LEU A 123 -12.96 -29.90 8.17
C LEU A 123 -14.31 -30.15 7.47
N PRO A 124 -15.45 -30.11 8.19
CA PRO A 124 -16.77 -30.11 7.58
C PRO A 124 -16.88 -29.02 6.50
N GLY A 125 -17.53 -29.33 5.37
CA GLY A 125 -17.56 -28.45 4.19
C GLY A 125 -17.89 -26.99 4.49
N ARG A 126 -18.88 -26.73 5.38
CA ARG A 126 -19.23 -25.38 5.81
C ARG A 126 -18.11 -24.65 6.57
N GLN A 127 -17.33 -25.37 7.37
CA GLN A 127 -16.20 -24.79 8.09
C GLN A 127 -15.04 -24.51 7.14
N PHE A 128 -14.78 -25.40 6.18
CA PHE A 128 -13.79 -25.18 5.16
C PHE A 128 -14.14 -23.96 4.27
N GLU A 129 -15.40 -23.85 3.85
CA GLU A 129 -15.88 -22.66 3.12
C GLU A 129 -15.72 -21.38 3.95
N ASP A 130 -16.03 -21.45 5.25
CA ASP A 130 -15.87 -20.29 6.15
C ASP A 130 -14.39 -19.85 6.26
N VAL A 131 -13.42 -20.77 6.30
CA VAL A 131 -11.98 -20.44 6.23
C VAL A 131 -11.68 -19.58 4.99
N LEU A 132 -12.25 -19.92 3.82
CA LEU A 132 -12.05 -19.15 2.59
C LEU A 132 -12.73 -17.78 2.64
N ILE A 133 -13.94 -17.72 3.20
CA ILE A 133 -14.70 -16.48 3.37
C ILE A 133 -13.98 -15.54 4.34
N GLN A 134 -13.48 -16.04 5.47
CA GLN A 134 -12.72 -15.23 6.42
C GLN A 134 -11.40 -14.74 5.80
N HIS A 135 -10.75 -15.55 4.96
CA HIS A 135 -9.57 -15.12 4.23
C HIS A 135 -9.88 -13.98 3.24
N LEU A 136 -10.99 -14.08 2.51
CA LEU A 136 -11.46 -12.99 1.64
C LEU A 136 -11.76 -11.72 2.45
N TYR A 137 -12.43 -11.81 3.60
CA TYR A 137 -12.69 -10.66 4.46
C TYR A 137 -11.38 -10.00 4.91
N ARG A 138 -10.39 -10.77 5.34
CA ARG A 138 -9.07 -10.23 5.72
C ARG A 138 -8.40 -9.52 4.55
N TYR A 139 -8.45 -10.10 3.36
CA TYR A 139 -7.91 -9.50 2.15
C TYR A 139 -8.57 -8.14 1.85
N LEU A 140 -9.91 -8.09 1.85
CA LEU A 140 -10.68 -6.87 1.55
C LEU A 140 -10.50 -5.78 2.62
N ASP A 141 -10.45 -6.18 3.89
CA ASP A 141 -10.22 -5.27 5.00
C ASP A 141 -8.79 -4.69 5.01
N PHE A 142 -7.81 -5.54 4.74
CA PHE A 142 -6.41 -5.12 4.57
C PHE A 142 -6.30 -4.06 3.48
N THR A 143 -6.79 -4.36 2.27
CA THR A 143 -6.81 -3.43 1.15
C THR A 143 -7.47 -2.12 1.55
N ALA A 144 -8.74 -2.16 2.00
CA ALA A 144 -9.46 -0.95 2.36
C ALA A 144 -8.69 -0.09 3.37
N LYS A 145 -8.11 -0.70 4.41
CA LYS A 145 -7.44 0.04 5.49
C LYS A 145 -6.05 0.52 5.12
N LEU A 146 -5.31 -0.22 4.31
CA LEU A 146 -4.04 0.26 3.76
C LEU A 146 -4.26 1.55 2.98
N GLU A 147 -5.25 1.55 2.07
CA GLU A 147 -5.52 2.66 1.17
C GLU A 147 -5.93 3.92 1.93
N TYR A 148 -6.95 3.86 2.81
CA TYR A 148 -7.42 5.10 3.43
C TYR A 148 -6.66 5.54 4.68
N LEU A 149 -6.00 4.62 5.43
CA LEU A 149 -5.26 4.98 6.65
C LEU A 149 -3.81 5.38 6.37
N VAL A 150 -3.20 4.84 5.34
CA VAL A 150 -1.76 4.98 5.09
C VAL A 150 -1.47 5.63 3.75
N VAL A 151 -1.85 4.99 2.63
CA VAL A 151 -1.48 5.42 1.29
C VAL A 151 -2.07 6.78 0.96
N ASN A 152 -3.38 6.97 1.11
CA ASN A 152 -4.06 8.21 0.77
C ASN A 152 -3.55 9.43 1.55
N ARG A 153 -3.11 9.25 2.82
CA ARG A 153 -2.45 10.34 3.57
C ARG A 153 -1.18 10.82 2.90
N THR A 154 -0.34 9.88 2.49
CA THR A 154 0.95 10.17 1.85
C THR A 154 0.77 10.75 0.46
N VAL A 155 -0.09 10.14 -0.34
CA VAL A 155 -0.42 10.59 -1.71
C VAL A 155 -0.96 12.02 -1.71
N LEU A 156 -1.88 12.33 -0.79
CA LEU A 156 -2.38 13.70 -0.61
C LEU A 156 -1.27 14.65 -0.19
N GLY A 157 -0.36 14.22 0.69
CA GLY A 157 0.81 15.00 1.08
C GLY A 157 1.76 15.29 -0.10
N ILE A 158 1.94 14.34 -1.03
CA ILE A 158 2.72 14.54 -2.26
C ILE A 158 2.01 15.54 -3.18
N ALA A 159 0.70 15.39 -3.38
CA ALA A 159 -0.10 16.29 -4.21
C ALA A 159 -0.03 17.75 -3.72
N HIS A 160 -0.08 17.96 -2.40
CA HIS A 160 0.05 19.28 -1.78
C HIS A 160 1.49 19.77 -1.63
N GLY A 161 2.50 18.91 -1.84
CA GLY A 161 3.91 19.26 -1.66
C GLY A 161 4.35 19.34 -0.19
N SER A 162 3.60 18.74 0.74
CA SER A 162 3.88 18.77 2.19
C SER A 162 4.85 17.69 2.67
N VAL A 163 5.19 16.71 1.83
CA VAL A 163 6.13 15.61 2.18
C VAL A 163 7.61 16.02 2.12
N GLY A 164 7.93 17.27 1.78
CA GLY A 164 9.31 17.77 1.71
C GLY A 164 10.15 17.27 0.52
N VAL A 165 9.57 16.50 -0.39
CA VAL A 165 10.21 16.02 -1.62
C VAL A 165 9.72 16.85 -2.81
N PRO A 166 10.57 17.63 -3.49
CA PRO A 166 10.19 18.36 -4.68
C PRO A 166 9.85 17.38 -5.83
N VAL A 167 8.66 17.53 -6.37
CA VAL A 167 8.21 16.73 -7.52
C VAL A 167 7.67 17.65 -8.62
N PRO A 168 7.78 17.24 -9.91
CA PRO A 168 7.19 18.00 -11.02
C PRO A 168 5.68 18.13 -10.88
N GLU A 169 5.10 19.15 -11.53
CA GLU A 169 3.65 19.37 -11.53
C GLU A 169 2.87 18.16 -12.06
N GLU A 170 3.36 17.53 -13.15
CA GLU A 170 2.75 16.32 -13.69
C GLU A 170 2.66 15.20 -12.65
N MET A 171 3.70 15.03 -11.81
CA MET A 171 3.71 14.03 -10.74
C MET A 171 2.76 14.39 -9.59
N ARG A 172 2.54 15.68 -9.30
CA ARG A 172 1.50 16.12 -8.36
C ARG A 172 0.09 15.83 -8.87
N LEU A 173 -0.15 16.07 -10.15
CA LEU A 173 -1.45 15.75 -10.79
C LEU A 173 -1.71 14.23 -10.76
N ASP A 174 -0.68 13.42 -10.97
CA ASP A 174 -0.79 11.97 -10.88
C ASP A 174 -1.08 11.50 -9.45
N ALA A 175 -0.54 12.18 -8.43
CA ALA A 175 -0.90 11.92 -7.03
C ALA A 175 -2.40 12.16 -6.76
N TYR A 176 -3.03 13.18 -7.35
CA TYR A 176 -4.49 13.35 -7.24
C TYR A 176 -5.28 12.24 -7.93
N LYS A 177 -4.79 11.73 -9.07
CA LYS A 177 -5.42 10.58 -9.76
C LYS A 177 -5.33 9.32 -8.89
N MET A 178 -4.16 9.06 -8.33
CA MET A 178 -3.94 7.95 -7.39
C MET A 178 -4.84 8.08 -6.16
N TYR A 179 -4.95 9.28 -5.56
CA TYR A 179 -5.87 9.51 -4.44
C TYR A 179 -7.31 9.09 -4.77
N CYS A 180 -7.77 9.33 -6.00
CA CYS A 180 -9.10 8.88 -6.45
C CYS A 180 -9.17 7.36 -6.60
N ASP A 181 -8.12 6.73 -7.16
CA ASP A 181 -8.04 5.28 -7.30
C ASP A 181 -8.08 4.60 -5.92
N GLU A 182 -7.25 5.02 -4.96
CA GLU A 182 -7.17 4.42 -3.61
C GLU A 182 -8.45 4.60 -2.80
N ALA A 183 -9.13 5.75 -2.94
CA ALA A 183 -10.43 5.94 -2.32
C ALA A 183 -11.49 4.98 -2.92
N TYR A 184 -11.37 4.67 -4.22
CA TYR A 184 -12.27 3.72 -4.88
C TYR A 184 -11.92 2.28 -4.54
N HIS A 185 -10.62 1.93 -4.41
CA HIS A 185 -10.15 0.61 -3.94
C HIS A 185 -10.68 0.30 -2.54
N ALA A 186 -10.63 1.26 -1.62
CA ALA A 186 -11.23 1.13 -0.31
C ALA A 186 -12.76 0.94 -0.38
N LEU A 187 -13.45 1.71 -1.23
CA LEU A 187 -14.89 1.64 -1.41
C LEU A 187 -15.34 0.28 -1.97
N PHE A 188 -14.74 -0.19 -3.07
CA PHE A 188 -15.18 -1.46 -3.67
C PHE A 188 -14.82 -2.66 -2.78
N SER A 189 -13.72 -2.60 -2.01
CA SER A 189 -13.36 -3.64 -1.05
C SER A 189 -14.38 -3.73 0.09
N ALA A 190 -14.78 -2.59 0.66
CA ALA A 190 -15.81 -2.53 1.69
C ALA A 190 -17.20 -2.95 1.15
N ASP A 191 -17.53 -2.54 -0.08
CA ASP A 191 -18.79 -2.92 -0.74
C ASP A 191 -18.86 -4.43 -1.01
N LEU A 192 -17.77 -5.02 -1.52
CA LEU A 192 -17.70 -6.47 -1.75
C LEU A 192 -17.81 -7.24 -0.44
N ALA A 193 -17.13 -6.81 0.63
CA ALA A 193 -17.26 -7.43 1.96
C ALA A 193 -18.71 -7.40 2.47
N ALA A 194 -19.42 -6.28 2.30
CA ALA A 194 -20.83 -6.17 2.65
C ALA A 194 -21.72 -7.09 1.78
N GLN A 195 -21.36 -7.28 0.51
CA GLN A 195 -22.07 -8.21 -0.39
C GLN A 195 -21.85 -9.67 0.04
N VAL A 196 -20.62 -10.05 0.38
CA VAL A 196 -20.28 -11.40 0.90
C VAL A 196 -21.11 -11.70 2.14
N HIS A 197 -21.14 -10.78 3.12
CA HIS A 197 -21.98 -10.97 4.31
C HIS A 197 -23.46 -11.16 3.98
N ARG A 198 -24.00 -10.36 3.10
CA ARG A 198 -25.43 -10.42 2.72
C ARG A 198 -25.80 -11.72 2.02
N VAL A 199 -24.91 -12.24 1.16
CA VAL A 199 -25.18 -13.43 0.35
C VAL A 199 -24.92 -14.71 1.13
N THR A 200 -23.84 -14.76 1.94
CA THR A 200 -23.47 -15.97 2.69
C THR A 200 -24.10 -16.06 4.07
N GLY A 201 -24.52 -14.93 4.64
CA GLY A 201 -24.90 -14.84 6.06
C GLY A 201 -23.72 -14.96 7.04
N THR A 202 -22.50 -15.14 6.54
CA THR A 202 -21.29 -15.31 7.36
C THR A 202 -20.74 -13.95 7.77
N PRO A 203 -20.66 -13.64 9.08
CA PRO A 203 -20.04 -12.40 9.54
C PRO A 203 -18.53 -12.43 9.41
N ALA A 204 -17.93 -11.29 9.14
CA ALA A 204 -16.48 -11.14 9.20
C ALA A 204 -15.98 -11.25 10.65
N ARG A 205 -14.93 -12.05 10.86
CA ARG A 205 -14.20 -12.16 12.13
C ARG A 205 -12.84 -11.49 11.95
N LEU A 206 -12.82 -10.18 12.14
CA LEU A 206 -11.64 -9.35 11.94
C LEU A 206 -11.19 -8.76 13.27
N PRO A 207 -9.89 -8.77 13.58
CA PRO A 207 -9.37 -8.08 14.75
C PRO A 207 -9.56 -6.56 14.65
N GLU A 208 -9.46 -5.88 15.78
CA GLU A 208 -9.76 -4.45 15.91
C GLU A 208 -8.80 -3.54 15.14
N GLU A 209 -7.50 -3.86 15.14
CA GLU A 209 -6.46 -3.12 14.44
C GLU A 209 -5.76 -3.97 13.38
N PRO A 210 -5.54 -3.49 12.14
CA PRO A 210 -4.75 -4.19 11.14
C PRO A 210 -3.35 -4.54 11.67
N PHE A 211 -2.91 -5.77 11.44
CA PHE A 211 -1.63 -6.24 11.93
C PHE A 211 -0.45 -5.41 11.39
N PHE A 212 -0.48 -5.08 10.09
CA PHE A 212 0.53 -4.22 9.49
C PHE A 212 0.58 -2.84 10.17
N LEU A 213 -0.57 -2.28 10.57
CA LEU A 213 -0.65 -0.98 11.22
C LEU A 213 -0.11 -1.04 12.65
N ARG A 214 -0.44 -2.09 13.42
CA ARG A 214 0.16 -2.32 14.76
C ARG A 214 1.68 -2.40 14.67
N ARG A 215 2.20 -3.12 13.67
CA ARG A 215 3.65 -3.28 13.46
C ARG A 215 4.29 -1.97 13.05
N LEU A 216 3.69 -1.26 12.08
CA LEU A 216 4.17 0.06 11.66
C LEU A 216 4.19 1.04 12.85
N THR A 217 3.10 1.11 13.62
CA THR A 217 3.00 1.95 14.81
C THR A 217 4.08 1.58 15.85
N GLY A 218 4.31 0.29 16.07
CA GLY A 218 5.38 -0.20 16.96
C GLY A 218 6.78 0.19 16.48
N LEU A 219 7.06 0.06 15.19
CA LEU A 219 8.32 0.50 14.59
C LEU A 219 8.51 2.00 14.74
N LEU A 220 7.50 2.80 14.38
CA LEU A 220 7.56 4.27 14.50
C LEU A 220 7.74 4.73 15.95
N ALA A 221 7.12 4.06 16.92
CA ALA A 221 7.29 4.38 18.34
C ALA A 221 8.74 4.18 18.82
N GLY A 222 9.45 3.20 18.27
CA GLY A 222 10.86 2.93 18.56
C GLY A 222 11.85 3.90 17.92
N LEU A 223 11.41 4.71 16.94
CA LEU A 223 12.28 5.63 16.21
C LEU A 223 12.34 7.02 16.85
N PRO A 224 13.49 7.73 16.70
CA PRO A 224 13.57 9.16 16.94
C PRO A 224 12.48 9.92 16.17
N ALA A 225 11.90 10.95 16.77
CA ALA A 225 10.80 11.71 16.16
C ALA A 225 11.17 12.29 14.77
N ALA A 226 12.44 12.62 14.56
CA ALA A 226 12.95 13.15 13.30
C ALA A 226 12.93 12.11 12.15
N ASP A 227 13.05 10.81 12.44
CA ASP A 227 13.12 9.74 11.47
C ASP A 227 11.74 9.18 11.07
N ARG A 228 10.71 9.43 11.89
CA ARG A 228 9.36 8.91 11.67
C ARG A 228 8.73 9.31 10.34
N PRO A 229 8.82 10.60 9.89
CA PRO A 229 8.28 10.98 8.59
C PRO A 229 8.95 10.23 7.41
N LEU A 230 10.26 10.00 7.49
CA LEU A 230 10.97 9.19 6.51
C LEU A 230 10.50 7.74 6.52
N ALA A 231 10.33 7.14 7.70
CA ALA A 231 9.84 5.77 7.84
C ALA A 231 8.41 5.60 7.29
N GLU A 232 7.51 6.57 7.54
CA GLU A 232 6.15 6.58 6.96
C GLU A 232 6.18 6.64 5.43
N LEU A 233 6.99 7.54 4.83
CA LEU A 233 7.16 7.61 3.38
C LEU A 233 7.73 6.31 2.80
N LEU A 234 8.75 5.75 3.43
CA LEU A 234 9.35 4.48 3.01
C LEU A 234 8.35 3.32 3.11
N PHE A 235 7.50 3.30 4.14
CA PHE A 235 6.48 2.26 4.28
C PHE A 235 5.48 2.31 3.13
N VAL A 236 5.01 3.50 2.71
CA VAL A 236 4.12 3.63 1.56
C VAL A 236 4.81 3.19 0.27
N ILE A 237 6.07 3.59 0.04
CA ILE A 237 6.83 3.13 -1.13
C ILE A 237 6.96 1.60 -1.13
N VAL A 238 7.24 1.01 0.03
CA VAL A 238 7.35 -0.44 0.21
C VAL A 238 6.01 -1.11 -0.07
N SER A 239 4.90 -0.66 0.53
CA SER A 239 3.57 -1.24 0.33
C SER A 239 3.14 -1.21 -1.13
N GLU A 240 3.25 -0.08 -1.80
CA GLU A 240 2.85 0.15 -3.19
C GLU A 240 3.70 -0.63 -4.21
N THR A 241 4.94 -0.91 -3.87
CA THR A 241 5.81 -1.73 -4.73
C THR A 241 5.72 -3.23 -4.43
N LEU A 242 5.11 -3.62 -3.30
CA LEU A 242 4.88 -5.02 -2.91
C LEU A 242 3.48 -5.51 -3.32
N ILE A 243 2.45 -4.67 -3.22
CA ILE A 243 1.04 -5.09 -3.37
C ILE A 243 0.75 -5.67 -4.75
N SER A 244 1.36 -5.14 -5.80
CA SER A 244 1.18 -5.59 -7.19
C SER A 244 1.47 -7.09 -7.38
N ALA A 245 2.48 -7.63 -6.68
CA ALA A 245 2.82 -9.05 -6.76
C ALA A 245 1.72 -9.93 -6.14
N SER A 246 1.08 -9.45 -5.07
CA SER A 246 0.02 -10.15 -4.36
C SER A 246 -1.30 -10.22 -5.13
N LEU A 247 -1.60 -9.18 -5.91
CA LEU A 247 -2.86 -9.05 -6.65
C LEU A 247 -2.93 -9.89 -7.93
N ALA A 248 -1.79 -10.31 -8.48
CA ALA A 248 -1.72 -10.94 -9.78
C ALA A 248 -2.26 -12.38 -9.82
N GLU A 249 -2.34 -13.09 -8.68
CA GLU A 249 -2.60 -14.53 -8.63
C GLU A 249 -4.09 -14.89 -8.69
N VAL A 250 -4.95 -14.18 -7.94
CA VAL A 250 -6.38 -14.50 -7.81
C VAL A 250 -7.14 -14.45 -9.13
N PRO A 251 -6.95 -13.41 -9.99
CA PRO A 251 -7.69 -13.30 -11.25
C PRO A 251 -7.39 -14.43 -12.25
N GLN A 252 -6.34 -15.19 -12.05
CA GLN A 252 -5.96 -16.31 -12.93
C GLN A 252 -6.66 -17.63 -12.57
N ARG A 253 -7.41 -17.66 -11.45
CA ARG A 253 -8.09 -18.86 -10.94
C ARG A 253 -9.54 -18.90 -11.42
N GLY A 254 -9.85 -19.80 -12.34
CA GLY A 254 -11.19 -19.95 -12.93
C GLY A 254 -12.28 -20.50 -12.00
N SER A 255 -11.93 -20.84 -10.75
CA SER A 255 -12.85 -21.39 -9.75
C SER A 255 -13.34 -20.40 -8.71
N VAL A 256 -13.17 -19.10 -8.95
CA VAL A 256 -13.55 -18.03 -8.00
C VAL A 256 -14.70 -17.21 -8.56
N ALA A 257 -15.61 -16.78 -7.68
CA ALA A 257 -16.77 -15.97 -8.04
C ALA A 257 -16.38 -14.75 -8.91
N PRO A 258 -17.12 -14.49 -10.02
CA PRO A 258 -16.77 -13.42 -10.97
C PRO A 258 -16.67 -12.04 -10.34
N ALA A 259 -17.49 -11.74 -9.33
CA ALA A 259 -17.44 -10.47 -8.59
C ALA A 259 -16.09 -10.30 -7.86
N VAL A 260 -15.59 -11.34 -7.21
CA VAL A 260 -14.32 -11.34 -6.50
C VAL A 260 -13.15 -11.20 -7.48
N THR A 261 -13.10 -12.05 -8.50
CA THR A 261 -12.04 -11.99 -9.52
C THR A 261 -12.04 -10.67 -10.27
N GLY A 262 -13.23 -10.12 -10.55
CA GLY A 262 -13.40 -8.81 -11.20
C GLY A 262 -12.86 -7.67 -10.36
N THR A 263 -13.21 -7.61 -9.07
CA THR A 263 -12.75 -6.58 -8.12
C THR A 263 -11.22 -6.61 -7.98
N ILE A 264 -10.64 -7.80 -7.77
CA ILE A 264 -9.18 -7.95 -7.62
C ILE A 264 -8.44 -7.61 -8.91
N ARG A 265 -9.02 -7.95 -10.07
CA ARG A 265 -8.44 -7.57 -11.37
C ARG A 265 -8.46 -6.08 -11.60
N ASP A 266 -9.56 -5.41 -11.30
CA ASP A 266 -9.70 -3.95 -11.43
C ASP A 266 -8.64 -3.26 -10.55
N HIS A 267 -8.46 -3.71 -9.31
CA HIS A 267 -7.40 -3.26 -8.41
C HIS A 267 -6.00 -3.49 -9.02
N ALA A 268 -5.67 -4.71 -9.41
CA ALA A 268 -4.35 -5.05 -9.97
C ALA A 268 -3.95 -4.20 -11.19
N VAL A 269 -4.92 -3.80 -12.01
CA VAL A 269 -4.67 -2.93 -13.18
C VAL A 269 -4.27 -1.51 -12.76
N ASP A 270 -4.89 -0.98 -11.72
CA ASP A 270 -4.56 0.34 -11.19
C ASP A 270 -3.20 0.31 -10.47
N GLU A 271 -2.95 -0.72 -9.65
CA GLU A 271 -1.70 -0.92 -8.91
C GLU A 271 -0.44 -0.99 -9.78
N GLY A 272 -0.56 -1.42 -11.02
CA GLY A 272 0.55 -1.35 -11.97
C GLY A 272 1.04 0.09 -12.23
N ARG A 273 0.15 1.09 -12.18
CA ARG A 273 0.48 2.51 -12.31
C ARG A 273 1.05 3.10 -11.03
N HIS A 274 0.48 2.70 -9.89
CA HIS A 274 0.91 3.12 -8.56
C HIS A 274 2.33 2.64 -8.27
N HIS A 275 2.62 1.39 -8.55
CA HIS A 275 3.96 0.80 -8.46
C HIS A 275 4.98 1.60 -9.27
N ALA A 276 4.68 1.90 -10.54
CA ALA A 276 5.58 2.69 -11.39
C ALA A 276 5.76 4.12 -10.86
N TYR A 277 4.70 4.73 -10.33
CA TYR A 277 4.76 6.05 -9.71
C TYR A 277 5.70 6.06 -8.50
N PHE A 278 5.52 5.12 -7.56
CA PHE A 278 6.35 5.07 -6.36
C PHE A 278 7.79 4.66 -6.62
N ALA A 279 8.06 3.88 -7.68
CA ALA A 279 9.44 3.65 -8.13
C ALA A 279 10.12 4.96 -8.58
N HIS A 280 9.40 5.84 -9.30
CA HIS A 280 9.89 7.18 -9.64
C HIS A 280 9.99 8.12 -8.43
N PHE A 281 9.02 8.05 -7.51
CA PHE A 281 9.04 8.87 -6.30
C PHE A 281 10.22 8.49 -5.40
N LEU A 282 10.52 7.20 -5.26
CA LEU A 282 11.68 6.71 -4.50
C LEU A 282 12.99 7.31 -5.01
N GLN A 283 13.20 7.37 -6.32
CA GLN A 283 14.41 7.99 -6.89
C GLN A 283 14.55 9.46 -6.48
N ARG A 284 13.43 10.21 -6.47
CA ARG A 284 13.42 11.63 -6.07
C ARG A 284 13.63 11.81 -4.56
N LEU A 285 12.99 10.98 -3.76
CA LEU A 285 13.22 10.93 -2.31
C LEU A 285 14.70 10.65 -2.06
N TRP A 286 15.26 9.61 -2.67
CA TRP A 286 16.65 9.20 -2.46
C TRP A 286 17.65 10.29 -2.82
N ALA A 287 17.43 11.03 -3.91
CA ALA A 287 18.26 12.16 -4.30
C ALA A 287 18.26 13.31 -3.27
N ARG A 288 17.22 13.41 -2.43
CA ARG A 288 17.09 14.42 -1.37
C ARG A 288 17.72 14.00 -0.06
N LEU A 289 17.82 12.70 0.19
CA LEU A 289 18.35 12.18 1.45
C LEU A 289 19.85 12.44 1.57
N GLY A 290 20.26 12.96 2.72
CA GLY A 290 21.66 13.04 3.12
C GLY A 290 22.24 11.66 3.48
N PRO A 291 23.58 11.54 3.62
CA PRO A 291 24.21 10.26 3.91
C PRO A 291 23.73 9.58 5.20
N ALA A 292 23.35 10.36 6.22
CA ALA A 292 22.79 9.80 7.47
C ALA A 292 21.41 9.22 7.24
N GLU A 293 20.53 9.95 6.56
CA GLU A 293 19.16 9.51 6.24
C GLU A 293 19.16 8.30 5.33
N ARG A 294 20.07 8.21 4.35
CA ARG A 294 20.21 7.01 3.49
C ARG A 294 20.63 5.78 4.31
N ARG A 295 21.51 5.94 5.30
CA ARG A 295 21.87 4.83 6.21
C ARG A 295 20.68 4.41 7.06
N THR A 296 19.95 5.36 7.63
CA THR A 296 18.71 5.09 8.37
C THR A 296 17.67 4.38 7.47
N ALA A 297 17.46 4.86 6.24
CA ALA A 297 16.56 4.21 5.29
C ALA A 297 16.99 2.76 4.99
N GLY A 298 18.28 2.51 4.76
CA GLY A 298 18.80 1.18 4.47
C GLY A 298 18.55 0.17 5.59
N THR A 299 18.62 0.59 6.85
CA THR A 299 18.33 -0.27 8.01
C THR A 299 16.84 -0.41 8.29
N LEU A 300 16.00 0.59 7.93
CA LEU A 300 14.56 0.54 8.16
C LEU A 300 13.79 -0.29 7.13
N VAL A 301 14.20 -0.25 5.86
CA VAL A 301 13.47 -0.88 4.76
C VAL A 301 13.18 -2.37 4.99
N PRO A 302 14.12 -3.21 5.48
CA PRO A 302 13.83 -4.61 5.75
C PRO A 302 12.71 -4.82 6.80
N SER A 303 12.71 -4.04 7.88
CA SER A 303 11.67 -4.13 8.92
C SER A 303 10.31 -3.62 8.42
N LEU A 304 10.28 -2.63 7.52
CA LEU A 304 9.06 -2.13 6.89
C LEU A 304 8.49 -3.16 5.90
N MET A 305 9.33 -3.87 5.15
CA MET A 305 8.91 -5.00 4.30
C MET A 305 8.30 -6.12 5.14
N ASP A 306 8.94 -6.48 6.27
CA ASP A 306 8.41 -7.48 7.18
C ASP A 306 7.08 -7.04 7.83
N ALA A 307 6.96 -5.77 8.20
CA ALA A 307 5.70 -5.24 8.74
C ALA A 307 4.53 -5.39 7.77
N PHE A 308 4.79 -5.29 6.46
CA PHE A 308 3.79 -5.48 5.42
C PHE A 308 3.53 -6.96 5.10
N LEU A 309 4.57 -7.78 4.98
CA LEU A 309 4.48 -9.14 4.44
C LEU A 309 4.17 -10.22 5.48
N ARG A 310 4.53 -10.02 6.75
CA ARG A 310 4.36 -11.06 7.76
C ARG A 310 2.89 -11.29 8.11
N PRO A 311 2.40 -12.55 8.09
CA PRO A 311 1.03 -12.88 8.45
C PRO A 311 0.75 -12.64 9.93
N ASP A 312 -0.51 -12.36 10.25
CA ASP A 312 -1.03 -12.31 11.62
C ASP A 312 -1.36 -13.73 12.09
N LEU A 313 -0.36 -14.40 12.66
CA LEU A 313 -0.51 -15.78 13.12
C LEU A 313 -1.39 -15.88 14.37
N ASP A 314 -1.51 -14.81 15.17
CA ASP A 314 -2.35 -14.82 16.36
C ASP A 314 -3.84 -14.74 15.97
N ALA A 315 -4.19 -13.84 15.06
CA ALA A 315 -5.54 -13.78 14.50
C ALA A 315 -5.91 -15.08 13.77
N LEU A 316 -4.95 -15.72 13.10
CA LEU A 316 -5.17 -17.02 12.47
C LEU A 316 -5.44 -18.13 13.51
N ARG A 317 -4.71 -18.16 14.62
CA ARG A 317 -4.96 -19.09 15.73
C ARG A 317 -6.37 -18.91 16.31
N GLU A 318 -6.76 -17.66 16.56
CA GLU A 318 -8.09 -17.32 17.05
C GLU A 318 -9.19 -17.77 16.09
N GLU A 319 -8.98 -17.59 14.78
CA GLU A 319 -9.92 -18.05 13.77
C GLU A 319 -10.03 -19.58 13.76
N LEU A 320 -8.90 -20.29 13.68
CA LEU A 320 -8.88 -21.75 13.62
C LEU A 320 -9.45 -22.39 14.91
N ALA A 321 -9.28 -21.75 16.06
CA ALA A 321 -9.89 -22.18 17.32
C ALA A 321 -11.42 -22.06 17.34
N GLY A 322 -12.01 -21.35 16.39
CA GLY A 322 -13.46 -21.27 16.19
C GLY A 322 -14.07 -22.44 15.43
N TYR A 323 -13.24 -23.37 14.93
CA TYR A 323 -13.67 -24.57 14.20
C TYR A 323 -13.56 -25.84 15.09
N ASP A 324 -13.94 -27.00 14.53
CA ASP A 324 -13.86 -28.29 15.23
C ASP A 324 -12.41 -28.79 15.30
N LEU A 325 -11.49 -27.94 15.79
CA LEU A 325 -10.07 -28.23 15.96
C LEU A 325 -9.67 -28.09 17.43
N LYS A 326 -8.87 -29.02 17.92
CA LYS A 326 -8.29 -28.90 19.25
C LYS A 326 -7.15 -27.88 19.26
N ARG A 327 -6.83 -27.36 20.43
CA ARG A 327 -5.78 -26.35 20.57
C ARG A 327 -4.42 -26.84 20.05
N ASP A 328 -4.06 -28.09 20.33
CA ASP A 328 -2.82 -28.69 19.85
C ASP A 328 -2.81 -28.86 18.32
N GLU A 329 -3.96 -29.18 17.73
CA GLU A 329 -4.12 -29.26 16.28
C GLU A 329 -3.97 -27.86 15.62
N VAL A 330 -4.50 -26.80 16.24
CA VAL A 330 -4.30 -25.43 15.75
C VAL A 330 -2.81 -25.04 15.79
N GLU A 331 -2.11 -25.32 16.89
CA GLU A 331 -0.67 -25.03 16.99
C GLU A 331 0.14 -25.87 15.98
N GLN A 332 -0.24 -27.12 15.76
CA GLN A 332 0.37 -27.97 14.76
C GLN A 332 0.20 -27.37 13.36
N ILE A 333 -1.02 -26.96 12.97
CA ILE A 333 -1.30 -26.33 11.67
C ILE A 333 -0.39 -25.11 11.46
N VAL A 334 -0.35 -24.21 12.45
CA VAL A 334 0.45 -22.99 12.35
C VAL A 334 1.94 -23.30 12.22
N ALA A 335 2.47 -24.24 13.03
CA ALA A 335 3.88 -24.60 13.01
C ALA A 335 4.31 -25.29 11.71
N GLU A 336 3.44 -26.13 11.12
CA GLU A 336 3.76 -26.89 9.91
C GLU A 336 3.57 -26.05 8.62
N VAL A 337 2.61 -25.11 8.62
CA VAL A 337 2.31 -24.29 7.45
C VAL A 337 3.19 -23.05 7.36
N TYR A 338 3.52 -22.43 8.49
CA TYR A 338 4.24 -21.16 8.56
C TYR A 338 5.63 -21.31 9.19
N THR A 339 6.42 -22.25 8.67
CA THR A 339 7.80 -22.41 9.16
C THR A 339 8.64 -21.17 8.84
N PRO A 340 9.71 -20.90 9.58
CA PRO A 340 10.62 -19.77 9.28
C PRO A 340 11.13 -19.79 7.83
N GLU A 341 11.38 -20.96 7.26
CA GLU A 341 11.85 -21.14 5.89
C GLU A 341 10.78 -20.71 4.88
N VAL A 342 9.53 -21.14 5.06
CA VAL A 342 8.38 -20.78 4.21
C VAL A 342 8.14 -19.27 4.27
N LEU A 343 8.17 -18.68 5.46
CA LEU A 343 7.99 -17.23 5.64
C LEU A 343 9.12 -16.44 4.96
N SER A 344 10.36 -16.86 5.12
CA SER A 344 11.52 -16.20 4.50
C SER A 344 11.53 -16.36 2.98
N GLU A 345 11.18 -17.54 2.45
CA GLU A 345 11.08 -17.77 1.01
C GLU A 345 10.00 -16.90 0.39
N HIS A 346 8.82 -16.85 1.01
CA HIS A 346 7.73 -15.97 0.58
C HIS A 346 8.15 -14.49 0.60
N ALA A 347 8.74 -14.02 1.71
CA ALA A 347 9.19 -12.64 1.83
C ALA A 347 10.24 -12.28 0.78
N ARG A 348 11.23 -13.16 0.51
CA ARG A 348 12.21 -12.96 -0.56
C ARG A 348 11.59 -12.91 -1.94
N ALA A 349 10.72 -13.84 -2.26
CA ALA A 349 10.07 -13.91 -3.56
C ALA A 349 9.22 -12.66 -3.83
N THR A 350 8.36 -12.30 -2.88
CA THR A 350 7.44 -11.15 -3.02
C THR A 350 8.18 -9.82 -3.05
N SER A 351 9.25 -9.66 -2.23
CA SER A 351 9.99 -8.41 -2.14
C SER A 351 11.09 -8.22 -3.20
N GLN A 352 11.29 -9.17 -4.11
CA GLN A 352 12.41 -9.17 -5.06
C GLN A 352 12.54 -7.85 -5.82
N GLN A 353 11.44 -7.35 -6.40
CA GLN A 353 11.46 -6.12 -7.20
C GLN A 353 11.67 -4.88 -6.32
N THR A 354 11.00 -4.81 -5.17
CA THR A 354 11.17 -3.71 -4.21
C THR A 354 12.61 -3.65 -3.69
N ARG A 355 13.18 -4.80 -3.27
CA ARG A 355 14.60 -4.89 -2.85
C ARG A 355 15.54 -4.46 -3.97
N ARG A 356 15.25 -4.79 -5.22
CA ARG A 356 16.03 -4.37 -6.37
C ARG A 356 16.06 -2.85 -6.51
N TYR A 357 14.94 -2.16 -6.38
CA TYR A 357 14.89 -0.68 -6.44
C TYR A 357 15.79 -0.04 -5.37
N PHE A 358 15.71 -0.50 -4.13
CA PHE A 358 16.55 0.01 -3.05
C PHE A 358 18.04 -0.35 -3.25
N ARG A 359 18.35 -1.54 -3.76
CA ARG A 359 19.72 -1.97 -4.05
C ARG A 359 20.37 -1.11 -5.15
N GLU A 360 19.63 -0.81 -6.22
CA GLU A 360 20.10 0.05 -7.31
C GLU A 360 20.43 1.48 -6.84
N LEU A 361 19.83 1.92 -5.74
CA LEU A 361 20.11 3.20 -5.09
C LEU A 361 21.21 3.13 -4.01
N GLY A 362 21.82 1.96 -3.81
CA GLY A 362 22.87 1.77 -2.79
C GLY A 362 22.36 1.68 -1.35
N ALA A 363 21.05 1.44 -1.12
CA ALA A 363 20.47 1.42 0.21
C ALA A 363 21.08 0.35 1.14
N PHE A 364 21.52 -0.77 0.57
CA PHE A 364 21.99 -1.94 1.31
C PHE A 364 23.52 -2.13 1.28
N GLU A 365 24.29 -1.07 1.04
CA GLU A 365 25.76 -1.16 0.98
C GLU A 365 26.44 -1.20 2.35
N THR A 366 25.74 -0.82 3.43
CA THR A 366 26.31 -0.84 4.78
C THR A 366 26.16 -2.20 5.45
N GLY A 367 27.13 -2.60 6.30
CA GLY A 367 27.03 -3.83 7.09
C GLY A 367 25.75 -3.90 7.93
N ALA A 368 25.36 -2.79 8.56
CA ALA A 368 24.12 -2.71 9.34
C ALA A 368 22.88 -3.00 8.51
N ALA A 369 22.78 -2.51 7.27
CA ALA A 369 21.65 -2.79 6.39
C ALA A 369 21.66 -4.27 5.91
N GLN A 370 22.84 -4.87 5.72
CA GLN A 370 22.97 -6.29 5.41
C GLN A 370 22.56 -7.18 6.60
N ASP A 371 22.93 -6.79 7.81
CA ASP A 371 22.53 -7.48 9.04
C ASP A 371 21.01 -7.46 9.22
N GLU A 372 20.37 -6.33 8.92
CA GLU A 372 18.89 -6.23 8.94
C GLU A 372 18.24 -7.10 7.85
N LEU A 373 18.76 -7.11 6.61
CA LEU A 373 18.28 -8.03 5.58
C LEU A 373 18.40 -9.50 6.01
N ALA A 374 19.49 -9.86 6.69
CA ALA A 374 19.67 -11.20 7.23
C ALA A 374 18.67 -11.52 8.34
N ALA A 375 18.47 -10.59 9.29
CA ALA A 375 17.57 -10.75 10.42
C ALA A 375 16.12 -11.00 9.99
N TYR A 376 15.68 -10.39 8.88
CA TYR A 376 14.35 -10.58 8.30
C TYR A 376 14.29 -11.67 7.21
N GLY A 377 15.37 -12.42 6.99
CA GLY A 377 15.41 -13.49 5.99
C GLY A 377 15.31 -13.00 4.54
N LEU A 378 15.72 -11.76 4.27
CA LEU A 378 15.63 -11.09 2.96
C LEU A 378 16.95 -11.09 2.18
N LEU A 379 18.03 -11.70 2.69
CA LEU A 379 19.25 -11.95 1.93
C LEU A 379 19.01 -12.96 0.80
N ASP A 380 19.63 -12.70 -0.37
CA ASP A 380 19.59 -13.59 -1.54
C ASP A 380 20.50 -14.80 -1.33
#